data_76ab30f421ac80d2d0b0bb14ee226cfa
#
_entry.id   76ab30f421ac80d2d0b0bb14ee226cfa
#
_cell.length_a   1.000
_cell.length_b   1.000
_cell.length_c   1.000
_cell.angle_alpha   90.00
_cell.angle_beta   90.00
_cell.angle_gamma   90.00
#
_symmetry.space_group_name_H-M   'P 1'
#
loop_
_entity.id
_entity.type
_entity.pdbx_description
1 polymer ?
#
loop_
_entity_poly.entity_id
_entity_poly.type
_entity_poly.pdbx_seq_one_letter_code
_entity_poly.pdbx_strand_id
1 'polypeptide(L)'
;MLQLEDITAGYGDAPLFSRLSLSVARGEMRLIQGASGCGKSTLLGIICGTADAALTWSGDVRLNDQSLSTLPAEDRRVGLIFQDALLFPHMTVGDNLAFGLAARYRRDRDTAVADALGVAGLEGFGERDPATLSGGQAARVALMRSFC
;
A
#
# COMPACT_ATOMS: atom_id res chain seq x y z
N MET A 1 8.52 13.47 -3.93
CA MET A 1 8.42 13.82 -2.50
C MET A 1 6.96 13.68 -2.11
N LEU A 2 6.66 13.01 -0.98
CA LEU A 2 5.32 12.98 -0.37
C LEU A 2 5.25 14.10 0.66
N GLN A 3 4.15 14.85 0.67
CA GLN A 3 3.90 15.93 1.64
C GLN A 3 2.49 15.79 2.20
N LEU A 4 2.38 15.98 3.50
CA LEU A 4 1.12 16.13 4.21
C LEU A 4 1.08 17.55 4.79
N GLU A 5 0.01 18.26 4.54
CA GLU A 5 -0.15 19.65 4.93
C GLU A 5 -1.41 19.81 5.80
N ASP A 6 -1.19 20.13 7.09
CA ASP A 6 -2.22 20.41 8.09
C ASP A 6 -3.34 19.34 8.15
N ILE A 7 -2.98 18.06 8.04
CA ILE A 7 -3.95 16.97 8.10
C ILE A 7 -4.58 16.92 9.48
N THR A 8 -5.90 17.08 9.51
CA THR A 8 -6.74 16.89 10.69
C THR A 8 -7.75 15.79 10.40
N ALA A 9 -7.96 14.85 11.32
CA ALA A 9 -8.87 13.72 11.12
C ALA A 9 -9.54 13.29 12.43
N GLY A 10 -10.78 12.82 12.33
CA GLY A 10 -11.53 12.31 13.46
C GLY A 10 -12.84 11.64 13.04
N TYR A 11 -13.49 11.00 13.99
CA TYR A 11 -14.82 10.39 13.84
C TYR A 11 -15.83 11.18 14.69
N GLY A 12 -16.80 11.82 14.04
CA GLY A 12 -17.72 12.73 14.73
C GLY A 12 -16.96 13.80 15.51
N ASP A 13 -17.24 13.93 16.80
CA ASP A 13 -16.58 14.90 17.70
C ASP A 13 -15.26 14.38 18.32
N ALA A 14 -14.83 13.16 17.99
CA ALA A 14 -13.62 12.56 18.53
C ALA A 14 -12.42 12.77 17.57
N PRO A 15 -11.52 13.74 17.84
CA PRO A 15 -10.34 13.94 17.03
C PRO A 15 -9.33 12.81 17.24
N LEU A 16 -8.76 12.28 16.15
CA LEU A 16 -7.62 11.36 16.18
C LEU A 16 -6.32 12.13 16.24
N PHE A 17 -6.17 13.11 15.35
CA PHE A 17 -5.03 14.02 15.30
C PHE A 17 -5.43 15.31 14.59
N SER A 18 -4.68 16.38 14.87
CA SER A 18 -4.93 17.69 14.29
C SER A 18 -3.63 18.35 13.81
N ARG A 19 -3.72 19.04 12.65
CA ARG A 19 -2.64 19.83 12.06
C ARG A 19 -1.31 19.06 11.91
N LEU A 20 -1.42 17.79 11.51
CA LEU A 20 -0.25 16.96 11.24
C LEU A 20 0.33 17.35 9.88
N SER A 21 1.57 17.82 9.89
CA SER A 21 2.32 18.10 8.67
C SER A 21 3.63 17.34 8.69
N LEU A 22 3.97 16.69 7.58
CA LEU A 22 5.23 15.99 7.40
C LEU A 22 5.60 15.91 5.92
N SER A 23 6.87 15.70 5.65
CA SER A 23 7.36 15.41 4.30
C SER A 23 8.26 14.19 4.30
N VAL A 24 8.24 13.45 3.18
CA VAL A 24 9.11 12.30 2.93
C VAL A 24 9.76 12.51 1.57
N ALA A 25 11.08 12.63 1.55
CA ALA A 25 11.82 12.81 0.31
C ALA A 25 11.89 11.51 -0.50
N ARG A 26 12.28 11.61 -1.77
CA ARG A 26 12.52 10.41 -2.59
C ARG A 26 13.66 9.58 -2.00
N GLY A 27 13.42 8.27 -1.85
CA GLY A 27 14.38 7.34 -1.22
C GLY A 27 14.45 7.42 0.30
N GLU A 28 13.66 8.31 0.93
CA GLU A 28 13.58 8.43 2.38
C GLU A 28 12.56 7.43 2.95
N MET A 29 12.85 6.92 4.14
CA MET A 29 11.93 6.14 4.96
C MET A 29 11.54 6.92 6.20
N ARG A 30 10.24 6.99 6.50
CA ARG A 30 9.71 7.57 7.73
C ARG A 30 9.00 6.51 8.57
N LEU A 31 9.40 6.42 9.83
CA LEU A 31 8.73 5.56 10.81
C LEU A 31 7.70 6.38 11.59
N ILE A 32 6.45 5.91 11.58
CA ILE A 32 5.37 6.47 12.39
C ILE A 32 5.15 5.57 13.60
N GLN A 33 5.39 6.10 14.79
CA GLN A 33 5.22 5.40 16.06
C GLN A 33 4.10 6.04 16.89
N GLY A 34 3.46 5.25 17.73
CA GLY A 34 2.41 5.71 18.63
C GLY A 34 1.61 4.54 19.21
N ALA A 35 0.81 4.81 20.21
CA ALA A 35 -0.07 3.84 20.86
C ALA A 35 -1.04 3.19 19.86
N SER A 36 -1.59 2.03 20.21
CA SER A 36 -2.69 1.44 19.44
C SER A 36 -3.88 2.40 19.43
N GLY A 37 -4.54 2.53 18.27
CA GLY A 37 -5.70 3.41 18.11
C GLY A 37 -5.40 4.90 17.91
N CYS A 38 -4.13 5.36 17.93
CA CYS A 38 -3.81 6.78 17.73
C CYS A 38 -3.92 7.27 16.27
N GLY A 39 -4.48 6.47 15.35
CA GLY A 39 -4.74 6.91 13.97
C GLY A 39 -3.65 6.62 12.95
N LYS A 40 -2.61 5.81 13.26
CA LYS A 40 -1.54 5.47 12.29
C LYS A 40 -2.07 4.86 10.99
N SER A 41 -2.91 3.84 11.10
CA SER A 41 -3.54 3.19 9.93
C SER A 41 -4.52 4.12 9.22
N THR A 42 -5.20 4.98 9.96
CA THR A 42 -6.09 6.02 9.41
C THR A 42 -5.29 7.01 8.56
N LEU A 43 -4.12 7.45 9.05
CA LEU A 43 -3.25 8.34 8.29
C LEU A 43 -2.78 7.69 6.97
N LEU A 44 -2.37 6.42 7.02
CA LEU A 44 -2.02 5.67 5.81
C LEU A 44 -3.22 5.54 4.86
N GLY A 45 -4.43 5.29 5.38
CA GLY A 45 -5.67 5.26 4.59
C GLY A 45 -5.97 6.60 3.91
N ILE A 46 -5.75 7.73 4.60
CA ILE A 46 -5.89 9.08 4.02
C ILE A 46 -4.90 9.26 2.85
N ILE A 47 -3.64 8.87 3.03
CA ILE A 47 -2.60 8.97 1.99
C ILE A 47 -2.98 8.13 0.78
N CYS A 48 -3.41 6.89 0.99
CA CYS A 48 -3.72 5.95 -0.09
C CYS A 48 -5.12 6.16 -0.71
N GLY A 49 -5.97 6.98 -0.10
CA GLY A 49 -7.35 7.18 -0.56
C GLY A 49 -8.31 6.06 -0.17
N THR A 50 -7.96 5.26 0.84
CA THR A 50 -8.74 4.13 1.35
C THR A 50 -9.26 4.38 2.76
N ALA A 51 -9.33 5.66 3.17
CA ALA A 51 -9.88 6.02 4.47
C ALA A 51 -11.35 5.63 4.60
N ASP A 52 -11.76 5.30 5.82
CA ASP A 52 -13.15 4.96 6.13
C ASP A 52 -14.09 6.10 5.72
N ALA A 53 -15.26 5.78 5.16
CA ALA A 53 -16.26 6.76 4.74
C ALA A 53 -16.84 7.58 5.91
N ALA A 54 -16.81 7.04 7.13
CA ALA A 54 -17.24 7.75 8.34
C ALA A 54 -16.17 8.71 8.89
N LEU A 55 -14.94 8.65 8.35
CA LEU A 55 -13.86 9.54 8.74
C LEU A 55 -14.07 10.94 8.16
N THR A 56 -14.09 11.95 9.02
CA THR A 56 -13.97 13.34 8.59
C THR A 56 -12.52 13.78 8.66
N TRP A 57 -11.99 14.30 7.54
CA TRP A 57 -10.63 14.80 7.51
C TRP A 57 -10.50 16.04 6.62
N SER A 58 -9.44 16.82 6.85
CA SER A 58 -9.09 18.01 6.09
C SER A 58 -7.57 18.16 5.98
N GLY A 59 -7.11 19.09 5.16
CA GLY A 59 -5.71 19.27 4.81
C GLY A 59 -5.43 18.80 3.39
N ASP A 60 -4.17 18.71 2.99
CA ASP A 60 -3.79 18.25 1.65
C ASP A 60 -2.71 17.18 1.71
N VAL A 61 -2.84 16.18 0.83
CA VAL A 61 -1.85 15.13 0.57
C VAL A 61 -1.30 15.35 -0.82
N ARG A 62 0.00 15.55 -0.93
CA ARG A 62 0.66 15.83 -2.21
C ARG A 62 1.75 14.80 -2.52
N LEU A 63 1.82 14.38 -3.76
CA LEU A 63 2.91 13.54 -4.28
C LEU A 63 3.54 14.24 -5.49
N ASN A 64 4.84 14.57 -5.41
CA ASN A 64 5.57 15.30 -6.45
C ASN A 64 4.80 16.55 -6.93
N ASP A 65 4.38 17.38 -5.97
CA ASP A 65 3.65 18.65 -6.16
C ASP A 65 2.21 18.50 -6.70
N GLN A 66 1.75 17.29 -6.99
CA GLN A 66 0.36 17.00 -7.33
C GLN A 66 -0.45 16.69 -6.08
N SER A 67 -1.59 17.38 -5.86
CA SER A 67 -2.54 17.01 -4.81
C SER A 67 -3.21 15.68 -5.13
N LEU A 68 -3.23 14.78 -4.14
CA LEU A 68 -3.91 13.49 -4.20
C LEU A 68 -5.30 13.54 -3.52
N SER A 69 -5.60 14.60 -2.80
CA SER A 69 -6.79 14.66 -1.91
C SER A 69 -8.11 14.48 -2.66
N THR A 70 -8.17 14.89 -3.92
CA THR A 70 -9.35 14.76 -4.78
C THR A 70 -9.31 13.52 -5.70
N LEU A 71 -8.20 12.78 -5.72
CA LEU A 71 -8.05 11.60 -6.56
C LEU A 71 -8.59 10.35 -5.87
N PRO A 72 -9.30 9.46 -6.59
CA PRO A 72 -9.64 8.15 -6.10
C PRO A 72 -8.37 7.31 -5.86
N ALA A 73 -8.46 6.27 -5.04
CA ALA A 73 -7.30 5.48 -4.59
C ALA A 73 -6.48 4.90 -5.76
N GLU A 74 -7.14 4.41 -6.79
CA GLU A 74 -6.54 3.80 -7.99
C GLU A 74 -5.68 4.78 -8.81
N ASP A 75 -5.96 6.08 -8.74
CA ASP A 75 -5.23 7.10 -9.48
C ASP A 75 -4.07 7.72 -8.69
N ARG A 76 -3.99 7.46 -7.38
CA ARG A 76 -2.95 8.03 -6.50
C ARG A 76 -1.57 7.46 -6.72
N ARG A 77 -1.46 6.27 -7.28
CA ARG A 77 -0.19 5.53 -7.48
C ARG A 77 0.61 5.36 -6.20
N VAL A 78 -0.10 5.14 -5.09
CA VAL A 78 0.47 4.88 -3.77
C VAL A 78 0.11 3.45 -3.37
N GLY A 79 1.11 2.61 -3.18
CA GLY A 79 0.90 1.24 -2.69
C GLY A 79 0.72 1.21 -1.17
N LEU A 80 -0.18 0.37 -0.67
CA LEU A 80 -0.38 0.11 0.74
C LEU A 80 -0.13 -1.38 1.02
N ILE A 81 0.76 -1.64 1.98
CA ILE A 81 1.03 -2.99 2.45
C ILE A 81 0.43 -3.12 3.85
N PHE A 82 -0.48 -4.06 3.99
CA PHE A 82 -1.11 -4.36 5.27
C PHE A 82 -0.23 -5.31 6.10
N GLN A 83 -0.48 -5.36 7.41
CA GLN A 83 0.18 -6.30 8.31
C GLN A 83 -0.10 -7.75 7.89
N ASP A 84 -1.33 -8.04 7.49
CA ASP A 84 -1.70 -9.30 6.84
C ASP A 84 -1.43 -9.20 5.34
N ALA A 85 -0.89 -10.24 4.76
CA ALA A 85 -0.48 -10.26 3.35
C ALA A 85 -1.65 -10.07 2.37
N LEU A 86 -2.88 -10.35 2.79
CA LEU A 86 -4.13 -10.23 2.01
C LEU A 86 -3.98 -10.79 0.59
N LEU A 87 -3.38 -11.98 0.47
CA LEU A 87 -3.29 -12.70 -0.80
C LEU A 87 -4.67 -13.26 -1.16
N PHE A 88 -4.96 -13.29 -2.44
CA PHE A 88 -6.19 -13.89 -2.95
C PHE A 88 -6.09 -15.42 -2.82
N PRO A 89 -6.91 -16.05 -1.97
CA PRO A 89 -6.77 -17.47 -1.67
C PRO A 89 -7.20 -18.40 -2.81
N HIS A 90 -7.93 -17.90 -3.78
CA HIS A 90 -8.39 -18.60 -4.97
C HIS A 90 -7.45 -18.50 -6.17
N MET A 91 -6.32 -17.83 -5.99
CA MET A 91 -5.30 -17.61 -7.01
C MET A 91 -3.99 -18.26 -6.57
N THR A 92 -3.17 -18.70 -7.53
CA THR A 92 -1.79 -19.13 -7.24
C THR A 92 -0.93 -17.95 -6.77
N VAL A 93 0.26 -18.23 -6.26
CA VAL A 93 1.25 -17.18 -5.93
C VAL A 93 1.60 -16.34 -7.15
N GLY A 94 1.79 -16.97 -8.30
CA GLY A 94 2.07 -16.30 -9.57
C GLY A 94 0.91 -15.43 -10.03
N ASP A 95 -0.34 -15.91 -9.89
CA ASP A 95 -1.53 -15.13 -10.23
C ASP A 95 -1.71 -13.92 -9.31
N ASN A 96 -1.40 -14.07 -8.01
CA ASN A 96 -1.39 -12.94 -7.07
C ASN A 96 -0.40 -11.85 -7.50
N LEU A 97 0.80 -12.22 -7.94
CA LEU A 97 1.79 -11.27 -8.48
C LEU A 97 1.31 -10.64 -9.77
N ALA A 98 0.81 -11.48 -10.70
CA ALA A 98 0.32 -11.02 -11.99
C ALA A 98 -0.88 -10.07 -11.89
N PHE A 99 -1.68 -10.17 -10.82
CA PHE A 99 -2.78 -9.25 -10.56
C PHE A 99 -2.28 -7.80 -10.36
N GLY A 100 -1.11 -7.63 -9.71
CA GLY A 100 -0.49 -6.33 -9.51
C GLY A 100 0.20 -5.74 -10.74
N LEU A 101 0.44 -6.55 -11.79
CA LEU A 101 1.19 -6.11 -12.97
C LEU A 101 0.50 -4.95 -13.69
N ALA A 102 1.23 -3.86 -13.89
CA ALA A 102 0.80 -2.77 -14.72
C ALA A 102 0.50 -3.25 -16.15
N ALA A 103 -0.44 -2.60 -16.84
CA ALA A 103 -0.90 -2.98 -18.17
C ALA A 103 0.24 -3.16 -19.21
N ARG A 104 1.36 -2.43 -19.04
CA ARG A 104 2.55 -2.51 -19.89
C ARG A 104 3.26 -3.86 -19.84
N TYR A 105 3.15 -4.61 -18.72
CA TYR A 105 3.80 -5.91 -18.53
C TYR A 105 2.92 -7.10 -18.91
N ARG A 106 1.66 -6.88 -19.31
CA ARG A 106 0.72 -7.95 -19.65
C ARG A 106 1.16 -8.84 -20.81
N ARG A 107 2.01 -8.32 -21.71
CA ARG A 107 2.55 -9.09 -22.84
C ARG A 107 3.68 -10.03 -22.47
N ASP A 108 4.32 -9.77 -21.32
CA ASP A 108 5.47 -10.54 -20.83
C ASP A 108 5.25 -10.93 -19.36
N ARG A 109 4.01 -11.37 -19.08
CA ARG A 109 3.52 -11.69 -17.74
C ARG A 109 4.39 -12.72 -17.02
N ASP A 110 4.73 -13.81 -17.73
CA ASP A 110 5.43 -14.94 -17.12
C ASP A 110 6.86 -14.55 -16.71
N THR A 111 7.53 -13.78 -17.54
CA THR A 111 8.86 -13.22 -17.22
C THR A 111 8.77 -12.26 -16.03
N ALA A 112 7.80 -11.35 -16.02
CA ALA A 112 7.64 -10.38 -14.93
C ALA A 112 7.33 -11.08 -13.59
N VAL A 113 6.51 -12.13 -13.61
CA VAL A 113 6.21 -12.96 -12.42
C VAL A 113 7.47 -13.72 -11.97
N ALA A 114 8.22 -14.30 -12.90
CA ALA A 114 9.47 -15.01 -12.57
C ALA A 114 10.50 -14.07 -11.94
N ASP A 115 10.66 -12.87 -12.49
CA ASP A 115 11.56 -11.84 -11.97
C ASP A 115 11.14 -11.40 -10.56
N ALA A 116 9.84 -11.17 -10.33
CA ALA A 116 9.31 -10.80 -9.03
C ALA A 116 9.53 -11.92 -7.99
N LEU A 117 9.34 -13.18 -8.39
CA LEU A 117 9.64 -14.34 -7.53
C LEU A 117 11.13 -14.43 -7.23
N GLY A 118 12.00 -14.17 -8.20
CA GLY A 118 13.45 -14.14 -8.02
C GLY A 118 13.87 -13.07 -7.01
N VAL A 119 13.37 -11.85 -7.15
CA VAL A 119 13.62 -10.75 -6.19
C VAL A 119 13.11 -11.10 -4.78
N ALA A 120 11.98 -11.80 -4.68
CA ALA A 120 11.44 -12.26 -3.40
C ALA A 120 12.21 -13.44 -2.78
N GLY A 121 13.13 -14.10 -3.51
CA GLY A 121 13.76 -15.36 -3.10
C GLY A 121 12.73 -16.48 -2.95
N LEU A 122 11.81 -16.58 -3.93
CA LEU A 122 10.71 -17.54 -4.02
C LEU A 122 10.65 -18.20 -5.40
N GLU A 123 11.80 -18.44 -6.01
CA GLU A 123 11.89 -19.11 -7.30
C GLU A 123 11.15 -20.46 -7.26
N GLY A 124 10.37 -20.73 -8.30
CA GLY A 124 9.58 -21.97 -8.40
C GLY A 124 8.29 -22.01 -7.56
N PHE A 125 7.93 -20.89 -6.90
CA PHE A 125 6.70 -20.84 -6.08
C PHE A 125 5.45 -20.40 -6.87
N GLY A 126 5.57 -20.12 -8.16
CA GLY A 126 4.49 -19.55 -8.96
C GLY A 126 3.18 -20.31 -8.90
N GLU A 127 3.23 -21.64 -8.99
CA GLU A 127 2.05 -22.54 -8.99
C GLU A 127 1.57 -22.92 -7.58
N ARG A 128 2.20 -22.43 -6.53
CA ARG A 128 1.81 -22.80 -5.16
C ARG A 128 0.52 -22.10 -4.75
N ASP A 129 -0.22 -22.79 -3.88
CA ASP A 129 -1.33 -22.22 -3.13
C ASP A 129 -0.78 -21.23 -2.07
N PRO A 130 -1.27 -19.98 -2.01
CA PRO A 130 -0.89 -19.00 -0.99
C PRO A 130 -1.04 -19.52 0.45
N ALA A 131 -1.99 -20.40 0.73
CA ALA A 131 -2.20 -20.97 2.05
C ALA A 131 -1.02 -21.85 2.54
N THR A 132 -0.16 -22.29 1.63
CA THR A 132 1.03 -23.10 1.95
C THR A 132 2.25 -22.27 2.32
N LEU A 133 2.16 -20.93 2.18
CA LEU A 133 3.27 -20.02 2.47
C LEU A 133 3.40 -19.78 3.98
N SER A 134 4.65 -19.64 4.44
CA SER A 134 4.89 -19.05 5.75
C SER A 134 4.50 -17.55 5.74
N GLY A 135 4.23 -16.98 6.92
CA GLY A 135 3.88 -15.54 7.02
C GLY A 135 4.90 -14.61 6.37
N GLY A 136 6.21 -14.91 6.51
CA GLY A 136 7.27 -14.14 5.87
C GLY A 136 7.30 -14.30 4.34
N GLN A 137 6.97 -15.49 3.81
CA GLN A 137 6.84 -15.71 2.37
C GLN A 137 5.63 -14.95 1.82
N ALA A 138 4.47 -15.05 2.48
CA ALA A 138 3.27 -14.34 2.10
C ALA A 138 3.48 -12.82 2.10
N ALA A 139 4.16 -12.27 3.12
CA ALA A 139 4.50 -10.85 3.18
C ALA A 139 5.38 -10.41 1.99
N ARG A 140 6.37 -11.22 1.59
CA ARG A 140 7.22 -10.92 0.42
C ARG A 140 6.42 -10.93 -0.88
N VAL A 141 5.49 -11.88 -1.05
CA VAL A 141 4.58 -11.90 -2.22
C VAL A 141 3.70 -10.64 -2.24
N ALA A 142 3.11 -10.25 -1.10
CA ALA A 142 2.30 -9.04 -0.98
C ALA A 142 3.10 -7.77 -1.30
N LEU A 143 4.35 -7.69 -0.84
CA LEU A 143 5.27 -6.61 -1.15
C LEU A 143 5.53 -6.54 -2.67
N MET A 144 5.90 -7.64 -3.30
CA MET A 144 6.17 -7.68 -4.74
C MET A 144 4.93 -7.34 -5.57
N ARG A 145 3.73 -7.81 -5.17
CA ARG A 145 2.46 -7.45 -5.81
C ARG A 145 2.23 -5.93 -5.83
N SER A 146 2.75 -5.20 -4.84
CA SER A 146 2.60 -3.74 -4.77
C SER A 146 3.58 -2.98 -5.67
N PHE A 147 4.65 -3.63 -6.13
CA PHE A 147 5.66 -3.04 -7.03
C PHE A 147 5.51 -3.47 -8.50
N CYS A 148 4.75 -4.54 -8.74
CA CYS A 148 4.40 -4.95 -10.09
C CYS A 148 3.35 -4.04 -10.69
#